data_b16d50e5c016f6ec76165ea560bd18e9
#
_entry.id   b16d50e5c016f6ec76165ea560bd18e9
#
_cell.length_a   1.000
_cell.length_b   1.000
_cell.length_c   1.000
_cell.angle_alpha   90.00
_cell.angle_beta   90.00
_cell.angle_gamma   90.00
#
_symmetry.space_group_name_H-M   'P 1'
#
loop_
_entity.id
_entity.type
_entity.pdbx_description
1 polymer ?
#
loop_
_entity_poly.entity_id
_entity_poly.type
_entity_poly.pdbx_seq_one_letter_code
_entity_poly.pdbx_strand_id
1 'polypeptide(L)'
;MTTPNELTELNLNIRVEHALIRDYRNNHSDLSCAEYLKLLYENDNALRSIRNLGENGAMEFRMKYHNKHYSTGNAYDIIRETFPLILMKNSNGKCFISLGGEFREVTEEQYKILEKEL
;
A
#
# COMPACT_ATOMS: atom_id res chain seq x y z
N MET A 1 3.39 23.81 -14.17
CA MET A 1 2.87 22.52 -14.63
C MET A 1 1.96 21.93 -13.56
N THR A 2 0.81 21.50 -13.98
CA THR A 2 -0.20 20.95 -13.05
C THR A 2 0.11 19.48 -12.78
N THR A 3 0.02 19.08 -11.52
CA THR A 3 0.10 17.68 -11.15
C THR A 3 -1.11 16.94 -11.75
N PRO A 4 -0.92 15.76 -12.38
CA PRO A 4 -2.04 14.98 -12.89
C PRO A 4 -3.06 14.65 -11.80
N ASN A 5 -4.33 14.74 -12.15
CA ASN A 5 -5.42 14.52 -11.20
C ASN A 5 -5.37 13.12 -10.57
N GLU A 6 -5.03 12.11 -11.35
CA GLU A 6 -4.94 10.73 -10.88
C GLU A 6 -3.94 10.58 -9.73
N LEU A 7 -2.86 11.35 -9.78
CA LEU A 7 -1.85 11.34 -8.74
C LEU A 7 -2.29 12.18 -7.53
N THR A 8 -2.87 13.35 -7.78
CA THR A 8 -3.38 14.23 -6.72
C THR A 8 -4.47 13.55 -5.89
N GLU A 9 -5.33 12.78 -6.53
CA GLU A 9 -6.42 12.06 -5.87
C GLU A 9 -5.96 10.99 -4.90
N LEU A 10 -4.72 10.51 -5.04
CA LEU A 10 -4.15 9.54 -4.10
C LEU A 10 -3.79 10.17 -2.76
N ASN A 11 -3.69 11.49 -2.70
CA ASN A 11 -3.36 12.22 -1.47
C ASN A 11 -2.06 11.71 -0.81
N LEU A 12 -1.03 11.57 -1.62
CA LEU A 12 0.28 11.10 -1.18
C LEU A 12 1.03 12.20 -0.41
N ASN A 13 1.98 11.78 0.42
CA ASN A 13 2.95 12.71 0.98
C ASN A 13 3.63 13.47 -0.15
N ILE A 14 3.87 14.77 0.03
CA ILE A 14 4.41 15.63 -1.02
C ILE A 14 5.74 15.12 -1.58
N ARG A 15 6.60 14.56 -0.75
CA ARG A 15 7.88 14.00 -1.19
C ARG A 15 7.66 12.80 -2.11
N VAL A 16 6.72 11.93 -1.78
CA VAL A 16 6.36 10.76 -2.59
C VAL A 16 5.76 11.20 -3.92
N GLU A 17 4.83 12.14 -3.88
CA GLU A 17 4.21 12.70 -5.08
C GLU A 17 5.25 13.29 -6.03
N HIS A 18 6.19 14.09 -5.51
CA HIS A 18 7.25 14.69 -6.31
C HIS A 18 8.17 13.65 -6.94
N ALA A 19 8.52 12.59 -6.21
CA ALA A 19 9.34 11.50 -6.74
C ALA A 19 8.65 10.81 -7.91
N LEU A 20 7.36 10.54 -7.78
CA LEU A 20 6.56 9.89 -8.83
C LEU A 20 6.41 10.79 -10.06
N ILE A 21 6.14 12.09 -9.86
CA ILE A 21 6.03 13.04 -10.96
C ILE A 21 7.34 13.13 -11.74
N ARG A 22 8.45 13.21 -11.04
CA ARG A 22 9.77 13.27 -11.67
C ARG A 22 10.04 12.03 -12.52
N ASP A 23 9.80 10.86 -11.97
CA ASP A 23 9.98 9.61 -12.69
C ASP A 23 9.07 9.51 -13.91
N TYR A 24 7.81 9.89 -13.75
CA TYR A 24 6.85 9.89 -14.85
C TYR A 24 7.33 10.77 -16.01
N ARG A 25 7.72 12.01 -15.71
CA ARG A 25 8.15 12.95 -16.76
C ARG A 25 9.44 12.54 -17.43
N ASN A 26 10.37 11.97 -16.70
CA ASN A 26 11.68 11.63 -17.24
C ASN A 26 11.72 10.29 -17.97
N ASN A 27 10.92 9.32 -17.53
CA ASN A 27 11.06 7.95 -18.01
C ASN A 27 9.80 7.36 -18.64
N HIS A 28 8.63 7.94 -18.37
CA HIS A 28 7.35 7.34 -18.75
C HIS A 28 6.36 8.36 -19.32
N SER A 29 6.85 9.42 -19.93
CA SER A 29 6.00 10.48 -20.48
C SER A 29 5.15 10.04 -21.67
N ASP A 30 5.46 8.90 -22.25
CA ASP A 30 4.68 8.28 -23.34
C ASP A 30 3.41 7.57 -22.87
N LEU A 31 3.30 7.32 -21.57
CA LEU A 31 2.13 6.71 -20.95
C LEU A 31 1.19 7.79 -20.41
N SER A 32 -0.11 7.48 -20.32
CA SER A 32 -1.01 8.30 -19.52
C SER A 32 -0.66 8.14 -18.04
N CYS A 33 -1.02 9.11 -17.21
CA CYS A 33 -0.75 9.02 -15.79
C CYS A 33 -1.43 7.79 -15.18
N ALA A 34 -2.66 7.48 -15.57
CA ALA A 34 -3.37 6.31 -15.09
C ALA A 34 -2.63 5.01 -15.44
N GLU A 35 -2.12 4.89 -16.65
CA GLU A 35 -1.34 3.74 -17.09
C GLU A 35 -0.02 3.62 -16.33
N TYR A 36 0.64 4.75 -16.09
CA TYR A 36 1.87 4.80 -15.33
C TYR A 36 1.66 4.31 -13.89
N LEU A 37 0.64 4.81 -13.22
CA LEU A 37 0.33 4.40 -11.85
C LEU A 37 -0.03 2.91 -11.75
N LYS A 38 -0.77 2.42 -12.73
CA LYS A 38 -1.09 0.99 -12.81
C LYS A 38 0.16 0.13 -13.00
N LEU A 39 1.08 0.58 -13.86
CA LEU A 39 2.36 -0.09 -14.08
C LEU A 39 3.15 -0.21 -12.78
N LEU A 40 3.24 0.87 -12.01
CA LEU A 40 3.94 0.87 -10.74
C LEU A 40 3.28 -0.06 -9.72
N TYR A 41 1.96 -0.08 -9.69
CA TYR A 41 1.23 -0.93 -8.76
C TYR A 41 1.44 -2.43 -9.07
N GLU A 42 1.44 -2.78 -10.35
CA GLU A 42 1.60 -4.16 -10.80
C GLU A 42 3.05 -4.63 -10.80
N ASN A 43 4.01 -3.70 -10.87
CA ASN A 43 5.43 -4.02 -10.95
C ASN A 43 6.19 -3.41 -9.77
N ASP A 44 6.38 -4.21 -8.72
CA ASP A 44 7.06 -3.77 -7.49
C ASP A 44 8.50 -3.34 -7.75
N ASN A 45 9.20 -4.01 -8.66
CA ASN A 45 10.57 -3.65 -9.00
C ASN A 45 10.67 -2.27 -9.64
N ALA A 46 9.74 -1.93 -10.52
CA ALA A 46 9.69 -0.60 -11.12
C ALA A 46 9.41 0.47 -10.07
N LEU A 47 8.49 0.19 -9.15
CA LEU A 47 8.17 1.11 -8.06
C LEU A 47 9.38 1.33 -7.14
N ARG A 48 10.04 0.27 -6.73
CA ARG A 48 11.18 0.37 -5.81
C ARG A 48 12.43 0.97 -6.45
N SER A 49 12.52 0.99 -7.78
CA SER A 49 13.64 1.59 -8.50
C SER A 49 13.54 3.10 -8.63
N ILE A 50 12.42 3.70 -8.25
CA ILE A 50 12.22 5.14 -8.36
C ILE A 50 13.11 5.86 -7.35
N ARG A 51 13.91 6.80 -7.87
CA ARG A 51 14.85 7.57 -7.06
C ARG A 51 14.10 8.42 -6.03
N ASN A 52 14.61 8.44 -4.81
CA ASN A 52 14.09 9.22 -3.68
C ASN A 52 12.71 8.79 -3.16
N LEU A 53 12.18 7.66 -3.64
CA LEU A 53 10.90 7.16 -3.15
C LEU A 53 11.05 6.44 -1.80
N GLY A 54 12.00 5.54 -1.69
CA GLY A 54 12.22 4.73 -0.50
C GLY A 54 11.15 3.67 -0.29
N GLU A 55 11.36 2.80 0.68
CA GLU A 55 10.42 1.74 1.02
C GLU A 55 9.10 2.28 1.57
N ASN A 56 9.17 3.29 2.44
CA ASN A 56 7.98 3.90 3.02
C ASN A 56 7.13 4.59 1.96
N GLY A 57 7.76 5.25 0.99
CA GLY A 57 7.05 5.87 -0.12
C GLY A 57 6.38 4.86 -1.02
N ALA A 58 7.06 3.74 -1.31
CA ALA A 58 6.49 2.67 -2.11
C ALA A 58 5.27 2.05 -1.41
N MET A 59 5.35 1.82 -0.12
CA MET A 59 4.23 1.31 0.67
C MET A 59 3.05 2.28 0.69
N GLU A 60 3.31 3.56 0.90
CA GLU A 60 2.27 4.59 0.90
C GLU A 60 1.53 4.61 -0.44
N PHE A 61 2.27 4.57 -1.54
CA PHE A 61 1.67 4.53 -2.87
C PHE A 61 0.79 3.29 -3.05
N ARG A 62 1.31 2.11 -2.74
CA ARG A 62 0.57 0.86 -2.92
C ARG A 62 -0.72 0.84 -2.10
N MET A 63 -0.66 1.26 -0.85
CA MET A 63 -1.82 1.30 0.02
C MET A 63 -2.89 2.25 -0.51
N LYS A 64 -2.51 3.45 -0.87
CA LYS A 64 -3.46 4.46 -1.31
C LYS A 64 -4.04 4.15 -2.68
N TYR A 65 -3.21 3.61 -3.59
CA TYR A 65 -3.69 3.18 -4.91
C TYR A 65 -4.69 2.02 -4.79
N HIS A 66 -4.38 1.04 -3.98
CA HIS A 66 -5.27 -0.08 -3.74
C HIS A 66 -6.60 0.36 -3.15
N ASN A 67 -6.56 1.20 -2.13
CA ASN A 67 -7.78 1.71 -1.48
C ASN A 67 -8.67 2.47 -2.46
N LYS A 68 -8.08 3.18 -3.40
CA LYS A 68 -8.84 3.95 -4.37
C LYS A 68 -9.43 3.09 -5.48
N HIS A 69 -8.67 2.15 -6.01
CA HIS A 69 -9.05 1.41 -7.23
C HIS A 69 -9.61 0.03 -6.99
N TYR A 70 -9.30 -0.58 -5.85
CA TYR A 70 -9.73 -1.93 -5.51
C TYR A 70 -10.49 -1.96 -4.20
N SER A 71 -11.10 -0.82 -3.83
CA SER A 71 -11.65 -0.66 -2.50
C SER A 71 -12.84 -1.54 -2.23
N THR A 72 -12.55 -2.67 -1.72
CA THR A 72 -13.46 -3.37 -0.86
C THR A 72 -13.22 -2.98 0.60
N GLY A 73 -12.49 -1.88 0.80
CA GLY A 73 -12.34 -1.23 2.08
C GLY A 73 -11.47 -1.92 3.09
N ASN A 74 -10.62 -2.86 2.69
CA ASN A 74 -9.85 -3.60 3.66
C ASN A 74 -8.35 -3.37 3.53
N ALA A 75 -7.83 -2.46 4.37
CA ALA A 75 -6.39 -2.21 4.47
C ALA A 75 -5.59 -3.46 4.84
N TYR A 76 -6.24 -4.46 5.41
CA TYR A 76 -5.60 -5.73 5.78
C TYR A 76 -5.09 -6.52 4.57
N ASP A 77 -5.72 -6.41 3.43
CA ASP A 77 -5.30 -7.16 2.24
C ASP A 77 -3.92 -6.74 1.76
N ILE A 78 -3.63 -5.43 1.76
CA ILE A 78 -2.32 -4.92 1.38
C ILE A 78 -1.27 -5.24 2.43
N ILE A 79 -1.61 -5.06 3.70
CA ILE A 79 -0.71 -5.35 4.80
C ILE A 79 -0.33 -6.82 4.78
N ARG A 80 -1.27 -7.70 4.46
CA ARG A 80 -1.02 -9.13 4.36
C ARG A 80 -0.08 -9.51 3.21
N GLU A 81 -0.18 -8.81 2.07
CA GLU A 81 0.73 -9.02 0.94
C GLU A 81 2.15 -8.51 1.20
N THR A 82 2.27 -7.44 1.98
CA THR A 82 3.54 -6.76 2.21
C THR A 82 4.26 -7.27 3.46
N PHE A 83 3.51 -7.67 4.49
CA PHE A 83 4.04 -8.14 5.76
C PHE A 83 3.40 -9.46 6.16
N PRO A 84 4.17 -10.40 6.73
CA PRO A 84 3.58 -11.63 7.25
C PRO A 84 2.62 -11.27 8.40
N LEU A 85 1.39 -11.73 8.27
CA LEU A 85 0.39 -11.58 9.31
C LEU A 85 0.46 -12.81 10.23
N ILE A 86 0.72 -12.58 11.51
CA ILE A 86 0.74 -13.64 12.51
C ILE A 86 -0.45 -13.44 13.43
N LEU A 87 -1.28 -14.49 13.54
CA LEU A 87 -2.40 -14.49 14.45
C LEU A 87 -1.97 -15.15 15.77
N MET A 88 -2.29 -14.51 16.88
CA MET A 88 -1.95 -15.03 18.20
C MET A 88 -3.14 -14.92 19.15
N LYS A 89 -3.28 -15.92 20.00
CA LYS A 89 -4.28 -15.94 21.05
C LYS A 89 -3.57 -16.22 22.37
N ASN A 90 -3.78 -15.35 23.36
CA ASN A 90 -3.13 -15.58 24.66
C ASN A 90 -3.95 -16.53 25.55
N SER A 91 -3.42 -16.86 26.71
CA SER A 91 -4.05 -17.78 27.67
C SER A 91 -5.37 -17.23 28.23
N ASN A 92 -5.61 -15.93 28.16
CA ASN A 92 -6.84 -15.29 28.62
C ASN A 92 -7.92 -15.21 27.52
N GLY A 93 -7.64 -15.74 26.34
CA GLY A 93 -8.57 -15.71 25.23
C GLY A 93 -8.55 -14.41 24.41
N LYS A 94 -7.64 -13.51 24.71
CA LYS A 94 -7.46 -12.28 23.92
C LYS A 94 -6.74 -12.58 22.63
N CYS A 95 -7.23 -11.98 21.55
CA CYS A 95 -6.71 -12.18 20.21
C CYS A 95 -5.85 -11.01 19.79
N PHE A 96 -4.69 -11.31 19.19
CA PHE A 96 -3.75 -10.31 18.73
C PHE A 96 -3.32 -10.61 17.31
N ILE A 97 -3.01 -9.57 16.56
CA ILE A 97 -2.35 -9.69 15.26
C ILE A 97 -0.98 -9.05 15.35
N SER A 98 -0.01 -9.66 14.69
CA SER A 98 1.32 -9.08 14.52
C SER A 98 1.50 -8.66 13.06
N LEU A 99 1.78 -7.38 12.86
CA LEU A 99 2.02 -6.81 11.54
C LEU A 99 3.34 -6.06 11.61
N GLY A 100 4.34 -6.54 10.86
CA GLY A 100 5.62 -5.87 10.81
C GLY A 100 6.31 -5.71 12.16
N GLY A 101 6.09 -6.64 13.09
CA GLY A 101 6.67 -6.60 14.43
C GLY A 101 5.85 -5.88 15.48
N GLU A 102 4.75 -5.27 15.12
CA GLU A 102 3.84 -4.64 16.07
C GLU A 102 2.66 -5.55 16.39
N PHE A 103 2.30 -5.61 17.67
CA PHE A 103 1.15 -6.38 18.12
C PHE A 103 -0.04 -5.46 18.34
N ARG A 104 -1.20 -5.85 17.79
CA ARG A 104 -2.45 -5.14 18.02
C ARG A 104 -3.51 -6.11 18.52
N GLU A 105 -4.24 -5.69 19.55
CA GLU A 105 -5.39 -6.44 20.03
C GLU A 105 -6.53 -6.30 19.03
N VAL A 106 -7.15 -7.43 18.68
CA VAL A 106 -8.33 -7.46 17.80
C VAL A 106 -9.47 -8.17 18.51
N THR A 107 -10.70 -7.93 18.05
CA THR A 107 -11.85 -8.63 18.59
C THR A 107 -11.81 -10.10 18.14
N GLU A 108 -12.49 -10.96 18.89
CA GLU A 108 -12.61 -12.37 18.52
C GLU A 108 -13.25 -12.55 17.14
N GLU A 109 -14.20 -11.70 16.81
CA GLU A 109 -14.86 -11.69 15.52
C GLU A 109 -13.89 -11.36 14.38
N GLN A 110 -13.06 -10.33 14.56
CA GLN A 110 -12.02 -9.96 13.61
C GLN A 110 -10.97 -11.06 13.47
N TYR A 111 -10.60 -11.68 14.56
CA TYR A 111 -9.65 -12.81 14.56
C TYR A 111 -10.17 -13.97 13.72
N LYS A 112 -11.44 -14.34 13.88
CA LYS A 112 -12.05 -15.42 13.11
C LYS A 112 -12.10 -15.13 11.62
N ILE A 113 -12.39 -13.88 11.25
CA ILE A 113 -12.39 -13.46 9.84
C ILE A 113 -10.99 -13.60 9.25
N LEU A 114 -9.97 -13.12 9.94
CA LEU A 114 -8.58 -13.21 9.49
C LEU A 114 -8.09 -14.66 9.42
N GLU A 115 -8.48 -15.50 10.37
CA GLU A 115 -8.12 -16.90 10.39
C GLU A 115 -8.66 -17.66 9.17
N LYS A 116 -9.86 -17.31 8.73
CA LYS A 116 -10.47 -17.93 7.55
C LYS A 116 -9.78 -17.54 6.24
N GLU A 117 -9.17 -16.36 6.20
CA GLU A 117 -8.51 -15.86 5.00
C GLU A 117 -7.05 -16.32 4.88
N LEU A 118 -6.49 -16.83 5.94
CA LEU A 118 -5.17 -17.44 5.95
C LEU A 118 -5.31 -18.92 5.57
#